data_31badc0147ea5a38a062eec30279e3e9
#
_entry.id   31badc0147ea5a38a062eec30279e3e9
#
_cell.length_a   1.000
_cell.length_b   1.000
_cell.length_c   1.000
_cell.angle_alpha   90.00
_cell.angle_beta   90.00
_cell.angle_gamma   90.00
#
_symmetry.space_group_name_H-M   'P 1'
#
loop_
_entity.id
_entity.type
_entity.pdbx_description
1 polymer ?
#
loop_
_entity_poly.entity_id
_entity_poly.type
_entity_poly.pdbx_seq_one_letter_code
_entity_poly.pdbx_strand_id
1 'polypeptide(L)'
;QAISRWESNGGYPDMELVPAIANFFHVSIDELFGYHGDREAQIQAIVNKTDASINALGGFLGEGNGDLTDIAEMLRNALKEFPNEPELMIRLADCLFYLGWQKNGVYPKIKEGDPYQYDDTERNKNNIYWQEALQVYDKLLSLDVPTKYRDIARPAMLHLYKHMGDYENAKAIANEQPHLYSSKEVLLTYATAGEEEAKYEGELIITLLHTLNGA
;
A
#
# COMPACT_ATOMS: atom_id res chain seq x y z
N GLN A 1 -46.75 19.18 6.33
CA GLN A 1 -46.55 18.74 7.74
C GLN A 1 -45.28 17.89 7.92
N ALA A 2 -44.92 16.98 6.96
CA ALA A 2 -43.71 16.15 7.06
C ALA A 2 -42.43 16.98 6.96
N ILE A 3 -42.30 17.84 5.94
CA ILE A 3 -41.12 18.70 5.69
C ILE A 3 -40.87 19.64 6.87
N SER A 4 -41.93 20.26 7.43
CA SER A 4 -41.82 21.14 8.59
C SER A 4 -41.32 20.44 9.86
N ARG A 5 -41.55 19.12 9.99
CA ARG A 5 -40.98 18.32 11.09
C ARG A 5 -39.50 18.07 10.89
N TRP A 6 -39.07 17.84 9.65
CA TRP A 6 -37.64 17.62 9.34
C TRP A 6 -36.83 18.90 9.53
N GLU A 7 -37.34 20.04 9.06
CA GLU A 7 -36.73 21.37 9.26
C GLU A 7 -36.63 21.78 10.74
N SER A 8 -37.52 21.29 11.59
CA SER A 8 -37.52 21.58 13.02
C SER A 8 -36.79 20.55 13.88
N ASN A 9 -35.95 19.68 13.28
CA ASN A 9 -35.29 18.55 13.96
C ASN A 9 -36.25 17.59 14.69
N GLY A 10 -37.53 17.56 14.31
CA GLY A 10 -38.54 16.70 14.89
C GLY A 10 -38.62 15.29 14.31
N GLY A 11 -37.67 14.90 13.46
CA GLY A 11 -37.53 13.58 12.83
C GLY A 11 -36.80 13.64 11.51
N TYR A 12 -36.41 12.48 11.00
CA TYR A 12 -35.79 12.29 9.69
C TYR A 12 -36.82 11.82 8.65
N PRO A 13 -36.56 12.02 7.34
CA PRO A 13 -37.32 11.39 6.28
C PRO A 13 -37.28 9.86 6.41
N ASP A 14 -38.36 9.20 5.98
CA ASP A 14 -38.32 7.75 5.82
C ASP A 14 -37.18 7.36 4.83
N MET A 15 -36.45 6.29 5.13
CA MET A 15 -35.31 5.83 4.31
C MET A 15 -35.68 5.62 2.84
N GLU A 16 -36.96 5.25 2.57
CA GLU A 16 -37.45 5.07 1.19
C GLU A 16 -37.55 6.39 0.41
N LEU A 17 -37.62 7.54 1.10
CA LEU A 17 -37.67 8.86 0.47
C LEU A 17 -36.30 9.47 0.21
N VAL A 18 -35.25 8.97 0.89
CA VAL A 18 -33.91 9.52 0.78
C VAL A 18 -33.38 9.55 -0.66
N PRO A 19 -33.55 8.48 -1.48
CA PRO A 19 -33.10 8.53 -2.89
C PRO A 19 -33.88 9.57 -3.73
N ALA A 20 -35.16 9.73 -3.47
CA ALA A 20 -35.98 10.71 -4.19
C ALA A 20 -35.60 12.16 -3.82
N ILE A 21 -35.28 12.40 -2.56
CA ILE A 21 -34.81 13.70 -2.06
C ILE A 21 -33.43 14.02 -2.67
N ALA A 22 -32.50 13.07 -2.66
CA ALA A 22 -31.19 13.23 -3.27
C ALA A 22 -31.27 13.54 -4.77
N ASN A 23 -32.11 12.80 -5.50
CA ASN A 23 -32.38 13.07 -6.91
C ASN A 23 -33.01 14.44 -7.15
N PHE A 24 -33.94 14.89 -6.31
CA PHE A 24 -34.58 16.19 -6.42
C PHE A 24 -33.58 17.34 -6.27
N PHE A 25 -32.61 17.21 -5.38
CA PHE A 25 -31.55 18.20 -5.18
C PHE A 25 -30.34 17.99 -6.10
N HIS A 26 -30.33 16.98 -6.95
CA HIS A 26 -29.20 16.60 -7.83
C HIS A 26 -27.88 16.36 -7.06
N VAL A 27 -27.99 15.80 -5.86
CA VAL A 27 -26.87 15.41 -5.01
C VAL A 27 -26.87 13.90 -4.77
N SER A 28 -25.72 13.34 -4.41
CA SER A 28 -25.65 11.96 -3.92
C SER A 28 -26.32 11.84 -2.53
N ILE A 29 -26.66 10.61 -2.14
CA ILE A 29 -27.18 10.33 -0.79
C ILE A 29 -26.18 10.75 0.27
N ASP A 30 -24.89 10.53 0.02
CA ASP A 30 -23.81 10.88 0.92
C ASP A 30 -23.66 12.40 1.08
N GLU A 31 -23.72 13.16 -0.03
CA GLU A 31 -23.76 14.63 0.01
C GLU A 31 -24.99 15.15 0.75
N LEU A 32 -26.16 14.49 0.59
CA LEU A 32 -27.36 14.86 1.30
C LEU A 32 -27.19 14.73 2.83
N PHE A 33 -26.42 13.75 3.29
CA PHE A 33 -26.10 13.53 4.70
C PHE A 33 -24.84 14.28 5.16
N GLY A 34 -24.17 15.03 4.29
CA GLY A 34 -22.94 15.76 4.61
C GLY A 34 -21.72 14.85 4.87
N TYR A 35 -21.78 13.62 4.38
CA TYR A 35 -20.80 12.58 4.75
C TYR A 35 -19.47 12.64 3.97
N HIS A 36 -19.46 13.21 2.76
CA HIS A 36 -18.28 13.14 1.88
C HIS A 36 -17.08 13.99 2.33
N GLY A 37 -17.30 15.20 2.76
CA GLY A 37 -16.21 16.09 3.17
C GLY A 37 -15.52 15.64 4.46
N ASP A 38 -16.27 15.01 5.35
CA ASP A 38 -15.78 14.59 6.67
C ASP A 38 -14.96 13.30 6.58
N ARG A 39 -15.41 12.31 5.79
CA ARG A 39 -14.74 11.02 5.64
C ARG A 39 -13.34 11.16 5.01
N GLU A 40 -13.25 11.87 3.90
CA GLU A 40 -11.97 12.07 3.20
C GLU A 40 -10.99 12.89 4.04
N ALA A 41 -11.48 13.93 4.72
CA ALA A 41 -10.66 14.72 5.64
C ALA A 41 -10.14 13.88 6.83
N GLN A 42 -10.96 12.97 7.37
CA GLN A 42 -10.56 12.07 8.46
C GLN A 42 -9.50 11.07 7.99
N ILE A 43 -9.70 10.44 6.82
CA ILE A 43 -8.70 9.54 6.22
C ILE A 43 -7.39 10.28 5.99
N GLN A 44 -7.43 11.48 5.39
CA GLN A 44 -6.23 12.28 5.15
C GLN A 44 -5.52 12.70 6.44
N ALA A 45 -6.26 12.99 7.51
CA ALA A 45 -5.67 13.28 8.82
C ALA A 45 -4.92 12.07 9.39
N ILE A 46 -5.48 10.87 9.24
CA ILE A 46 -4.82 9.61 9.66
C ILE A 46 -3.56 9.37 8.82
N VAL A 47 -3.65 9.54 7.51
CA VAL A 47 -2.52 9.43 6.57
C VAL A 47 -1.39 10.37 6.98
N ASN A 48 -1.69 11.64 7.16
CA ASN A 48 -0.71 12.66 7.54
C ASN A 48 -0.06 12.35 8.91
N LYS A 49 -0.86 11.88 9.86
CA LYS A 49 -0.35 11.48 11.17
C LYS A 49 0.58 10.26 11.08
N THR A 50 0.21 9.28 10.27
CA THR A 50 1.03 8.09 10.02
C THR A 50 2.36 8.47 9.39
N ASP A 51 2.33 9.26 8.33
CA ASP A 51 3.53 9.73 7.62
C ASP A 51 4.45 10.55 8.53
N ALA A 52 3.88 11.45 9.35
CA ALA A 52 4.63 12.20 10.34
C ALA A 52 5.29 11.30 11.39
N SER A 53 4.58 10.26 11.86
CA SER A 53 5.11 9.30 12.83
C SER A 53 6.24 8.46 12.23
N ILE A 54 6.10 7.98 11.00
CA ILE A 54 7.15 7.23 10.29
C ILE A 54 8.38 8.13 10.06
N ASN A 55 8.18 9.37 9.63
CA ASN A 55 9.27 10.33 9.44
C ASN A 55 10.00 10.66 10.74
N ALA A 56 9.30 10.77 11.86
CA ALA A 56 9.89 11.00 13.17
C ALA A 56 10.78 9.83 13.64
N LEU A 57 10.51 8.61 13.14
CA LEU A 57 11.36 7.42 13.35
C LEU A 57 12.55 7.34 12.37
N GLY A 58 12.71 8.31 11.45
CA GLY A 58 13.73 8.29 10.40
C GLY A 58 13.33 7.48 9.17
N GLY A 59 12.03 7.28 8.96
CA GLY A 59 11.49 6.42 7.90
C GLY A 59 11.39 4.95 8.33
N PHE A 60 10.95 4.09 7.43
CA PHE A 60 10.82 2.65 7.68
C PHE A 60 12.16 1.96 7.96
N LEU A 61 13.24 2.45 7.38
CA LEU A 61 14.60 1.92 7.49
C LEU A 61 15.50 2.79 8.38
N GLY A 62 14.92 3.75 9.11
CA GLY A 62 15.68 4.69 9.93
C GLY A 62 16.60 3.99 10.92
N GLU A 63 17.80 4.53 11.14
CA GLU A 63 18.76 4.05 12.14
C GLU A 63 18.27 4.23 13.60
N GLY A 64 17.10 4.88 13.76
CA GLY A 64 16.44 5.03 15.05
C GLY A 64 15.77 3.74 15.51
N ASN A 65 15.82 3.45 16.81
CA ASN A 65 15.11 2.33 17.45
C ASN A 65 13.59 2.52 17.49
N GLY A 66 13.01 3.18 16.47
CA GLY A 66 11.60 3.48 16.40
C GLY A 66 10.78 2.23 16.16
N ASP A 67 9.88 1.91 17.08
CA ASP A 67 8.99 0.75 16.99
C ASP A 67 7.76 1.10 16.15
N LEU A 68 7.55 0.38 15.06
CA LEU A 68 6.39 0.56 14.17
C LEU A 68 5.09 -0.05 14.73
N THR A 69 5.13 -0.70 15.90
CA THR A 69 3.96 -1.40 16.48
C THR A 69 2.78 -0.46 16.68
N ASP A 70 2.99 0.71 17.28
CA ASP A 70 1.92 1.67 17.56
C ASP A 70 1.30 2.22 16.27
N ILE A 71 2.13 2.40 15.22
CA ILE A 71 1.67 2.85 13.91
C ILE A 71 0.81 1.78 13.25
N ALA A 72 1.24 0.52 13.29
CA ALA A 72 0.45 -0.59 12.76
C ALA A 72 -0.89 -0.73 13.50
N GLU A 73 -0.92 -0.57 14.82
CA GLU A 73 -2.17 -0.60 15.59
C GLU A 73 -3.09 0.58 15.26
N MET A 74 -2.56 1.76 15.10
CA MET A 74 -3.33 2.93 14.66
C MET A 74 -3.97 2.68 13.30
N LEU A 75 -3.25 2.11 12.33
CA LEU A 75 -3.76 1.80 11.00
C LEU A 75 -4.80 0.66 11.03
N ARG A 76 -4.60 -0.39 11.86
CA ARG A 76 -5.61 -1.43 12.06
C ARG A 76 -6.92 -0.86 12.62
N ASN A 77 -6.83 0.06 13.58
CA ASN A 77 -8.01 0.71 14.16
C ASN A 77 -8.70 1.62 13.14
N ALA A 78 -7.94 2.37 12.35
CA ALA A 78 -8.47 3.17 11.26
C ALA A 78 -9.21 2.31 10.22
N LEU A 79 -8.70 1.14 9.88
CA LEU A 79 -9.34 0.22 8.93
C LEU A 79 -10.60 -0.48 9.48
N LYS A 80 -10.85 -0.44 10.80
CA LYS A 80 -12.15 -0.84 11.36
C LYS A 80 -13.21 0.21 11.08
N GLU A 81 -12.83 1.49 11.07
CA GLU A 81 -13.72 2.62 10.80
C GLU A 81 -13.87 2.86 9.28
N PHE A 82 -12.77 2.73 8.54
CA PHE A 82 -12.70 2.93 7.09
C PHE A 82 -12.29 1.62 6.37
N PRO A 83 -13.14 0.59 6.36
CA PRO A 83 -12.82 -0.69 5.75
C PRO A 83 -12.61 -0.54 4.23
N ASN A 84 -11.63 -1.28 3.70
CA ASN A 84 -11.27 -1.29 2.28
C ASN A 84 -10.76 0.07 1.75
N GLU A 85 -10.27 0.95 2.62
CA GLU A 85 -9.62 2.19 2.19
C GLU A 85 -8.20 1.90 1.69
N PRO A 86 -7.93 2.04 0.37
CA PRO A 86 -6.67 1.59 -0.20
C PRO A 86 -5.44 2.31 0.36
N GLU A 87 -5.58 3.59 0.67
CA GLU A 87 -4.49 4.43 1.21
C GLU A 87 -4.05 3.96 2.61
N LEU A 88 -5.01 3.53 3.44
CA LEU A 88 -4.72 2.98 4.76
C LEU A 88 -4.23 1.53 4.68
N MET A 89 -4.78 0.73 3.76
CA MET A 89 -4.38 -0.66 3.56
C MET A 89 -2.92 -0.76 3.12
N ILE A 90 -2.50 0.04 2.13
CA ILE A 90 -1.11 0.01 1.65
C ILE A 90 -0.14 0.41 2.77
N ARG A 91 -0.46 1.45 3.55
CA ARG A 91 0.38 1.87 4.68
C ARG A 91 0.47 0.83 5.78
N LEU A 92 -0.64 0.13 6.08
CA LEU A 92 -0.59 -0.96 7.05
C LEU A 92 0.29 -2.09 6.54
N ALA A 93 0.14 -2.50 5.29
CA ALA A 93 0.91 -3.60 4.71
C ALA A 93 2.41 -3.27 4.67
N ASP A 94 2.78 -2.05 4.25
CA ASP A 94 4.17 -1.58 4.26
C ASP A 94 4.72 -1.50 5.70
N CYS A 95 3.93 -0.98 6.64
CA CYS A 95 4.31 -0.93 8.05
C CYS A 95 4.57 -2.35 8.61
N LEU A 96 3.71 -3.31 8.29
CA LEU A 96 3.86 -4.71 8.69
C LEU A 96 5.07 -5.39 8.03
N PHE A 97 5.34 -5.07 6.77
CA PHE A 97 6.53 -5.54 6.07
C PHE A 97 7.81 -5.18 6.87
N TYR A 98 7.98 -3.90 7.19
CA TYR A 98 9.14 -3.42 7.95
C TYR A 98 9.12 -3.84 9.42
N LEU A 99 7.95 -3.91 10.05
CA LEU A 99 7.80 -4.41 11.41
C LEU A 99 8.23 -5.88 11.53
N GLY A 100 7.92 -6.68 10.51
CA GLY A 100 8.41 -8.05 10.42
C GLY A 100 9.93 -8.14 10.39
N TRP A 101 10.60 -7.22 9.70
CA TRP A 101 12.05 -7.09 9.71
C TRP A 101 12.57 -6.66 11.09
N GLN A 102 11.96 -5.66 11.70
CA GLN A 102 12.37 -5.14 13.01
C GLN A 102 12.27 -6.17 14.13
N LYS A 103 11.17 -6.92 14.17
CA LYS A 103 10.88 -7.86 15.26
C LYS A 103 11.55 -9.22 15.08
N ASN A 104 11.63 -9.71 13.87
CA ASN A 104 12.12 -11.06 13.58
C ASN A 104 13.48 -11.09 12.89
N GLY A 105 13.89 -9.98 12.27
CA GLY A 105 15.08 -9.89 11.45
C GLY A 105 15.03 -10.80 10.23
N VAL A 106 15.92 -10.59 9.30
CA VAL A 106 16.27 -11.61 8.29
C VAL A 106 17.53 -12.29 8.78
N TYR A 107 17.41 -13.55 9.09
CA TYR A 107 18.57 -14.34 9.52
C TYR A 107 19.11 -15.10 8.31
N PRO A 108 20.23 -14.65 7.74
CA PRO A 108 20.90 -15.43 6.70
C PRO A 108 21.38 -16.74 7.30
N LYS A 109 21.01 -17.86 6.69
CA LYS A 109 21.69 -19.13 6.91
C LYS A 109 23.01 -19.11 6.16
N ILE A 110 24.10 -19.00 6.89
CA ILE A 110 25.45 -19.16 6.35
C ILE A 110 25.77 -20.66 6.38
N LYS A 111 25.99 -21.27 5.22
CA LYS A 111 26.54 -22.61 5.12
C LYS A 111 28.05 -22.51 5.05
N GLU A 112 28.74 -23.25 5.89
CA GLU A 112 30.20 -23.29 5.89
C GLU A 112 30.73 -23.71 4.51
N GLY A 113 31.59 -22.86 3.92
CA GLY A 113 32.15 -23.07 2.58
C GLY A 113 31.27 -22.63 1.40
N ASP A 114 30.09 -22.06 1.65
CA ASP A 114 29.22 -21.48 0.61
C ASP A 114 29.35 -19.95 0.62
N PRO A 115 29.73 -19.31 -0.49
CA PRO A 115 29.84 -17.85 -0.58
C PRO A 115 28.47 -17.13 -0.55
N TYR A 116 27.37 -17.88 -0.71
CA TYR A 116 26.03 -17.30 -0.77
C TYR A 116 25.36 -17.26 0.61
N GLN A 117 24.65 -16.19 0.86
CA GLN A 117 23.76 -16.07 2.02
C GLN A 117 22.35 -16.52 1.62
N TYR A 118 21.74 -17.36 2.43
CA TYR A 118 20.37 -17.85 2.23
C TYR A 118 19.47 -17.34 3.35
N ASP A 119 18.22 -17.06 3.02
CA ASP A 119 17.23 -16.73 4.03
C ASP A 119 16.87 -17.97 4.88
N ASP A 120 16.63 -17.78 6.17
CA ASP A 120 16.00 -18.83 6.99
C ASP A 120 14.51 -18.90 6.70
N THR A 121 14.17 -19.52 5.56
CA THR A 121 12.80 -19.58 5.06
C THR A 121 11.85 -20.27 6.02
N GLU A 122 12.31 -21.28 6.79
CA GLU A 122 11.47 -21.96 7.76
C GLU A 122 11.09 -21.08 8.95
N ARG A 123 11.99 -20.21 9.37
CA ARG A 123 11.71 -19.21 10.38
C ARG A 123 10.83 -18.09 9.82
N ASN A 124 11.16 -17.62 8.61
CA ASN A 124 10.48 -16.51 7.96
C ASN A 124 9.02 -16.83 7.64
N LYS A 125 8.67 -18.08 7.30
CA LYS A 125 7.28 -18.54 7.12
C LYS A 125 6.41 -18.29 8.35
N ASN A 126 6.99 -18.30 9.55
CA ASN A 126 6.29 -18.09 10.81
C ASN A 126 6.26 -16.60 11.25
N ASN A 127 6.72 -15.68 10.41
CA ASN A 127 6.67 -14.26 10.70
C ASN A 127 5.23 -13.75 10.59
N ILE A 128 4.58 -13.55 11.74
CA ILE A 128 3.17 -13.16 11.82
C ILE A 128 2.88 -11.82 11.14
N TYR A 129 3.82 -10.88 11.18
CA TYR A 129 3.68 -9.58 10.53
C TYR A 129 3.72 -9.70 9.01
N TRP A 130 4.60 -10.55 8.47
CA TRP A 130 4.67 -10.80 7.03
C TRP A 130 3.44 -11.57 6.51
N GLN A 131 2.94 -12.51 7.31
CA GLN A 131 1.68 -13.20 6.98
C GLN A 131 0.50 -12.23 6.93
N GLU A 132 0.40 -11.32 7.92
CA GLU A 132 -0.63 -10.28 7.92
C GLU A 132 -0.44 -9.29 6.76
N ALA A 133 0.80 -8.86 6.47
CA ALA A 133 1.10 -7.99 5.33
C ALA A 133 0.60 -8.59 4.02
N LEU A 134 0.90 -9.88 3.76
CA LEU A 134 0.42 -10.59 2.57
C LEU A 134 -1.12 -10.61 2.50
N GLN A 135 -1.81 -10.87 3.62
CA GLN A 135 -3.28 -10.85 3.66
C GLN A 135 -3.86 -9.46 3.32
N VAL A 136 -3.21 -8.39 3.80
CA VAL A 136 -3.64 -7.01 3.50
C VAL A 136 -3.38 -6.67 2.05
N TYR A 137 -2.21 -7.03 1.49
CA TYR A 137 -1.91 -6.83 0.08
C TYR A 137 -2.85 -7.62 -0.83
N ASP A 138 -3.09 -8.91 -0.54
CA ASP A 138 -4.02 -9.74 -1.31
C ASP A 138 -5.43 -9.14 -1.32
N LYS A 139 -5.91 -8.71 -0.15
CA LYS A 139 -7.19 -8.03 -0.04
C LYS A 139 -7.21 -6.74 -0.86
N LEU A 140 -6.16 -5.91 -0.77
CA LEU A 140 -6.04 -4.68 -1.55
C LEU A 140 -6.11 -4.97 -3.06
N LEU A 141 -5.37 -5.97 -3.53
CA LEU A 141 -5.35 -6.34 -4.94
C LEU A 141 -6.65 -6.97 -5.43
N SER A 142 -7.48 -7.51 -4.54
CA SER A 142 -8.83 -8.02 -4.86
C SER A 142 -9.86 -6.91 -5.09
N LEU A 143 -9.56 -5.69 -4.65
CA LEU A 143 -10.41 -4.52 -4.87
C LEU A 143 -10.13 -3.89 -6.24
N ASP A 144 -11.11 -3.14 -6.75
CA ASP A 144 -10.91 -2.31 -7.96
C ASP A 144 -10.17 -1.02 -7.57
N VAL A 145 -8.85 -1.12 -7.48
CA VAL A 145 -7.98 -0.02 -7.04
C VAL A 145 -7.15 0.53 -8.20
N PRO A 146 -6.79 1.83 -8.15
CA PRO A 146 -5.84 2.42 -9.09
C PRO A 146 -4.52 1.65 -9.18
N THR A 147 -3.92 1.65 -10.38
CA THR A 147 -2.69 0.91 -10.70
C THR A 147 -1.54 1.23 -9.75
N LYS A 148 -1.44 2.47 -9.27
CA LYS A 148 -0.42 2.89 -8.30
C LYS A 148 -0.30 1.97 -7.07
N TYR A 149 -1.42 1.42 -6.58
CA TYR A 149 -1.41 0.52 -5.42
C TYR A 149 -0.91 -0.88 -5.79
N ARG A 150 -1.20 -1.32 -7.02
CA ARG A 150 -0.68 -2.60 -7.56
C ARG A 150 0.83 -2.54 -7.75
N ASP A 151 1.33 -1.40 -8.24
CA ASP A 151 2.75 -1.17 -8.48
C ASP A 151 3.57 -1.15 -7.17
N ILE A 152 2.97 -0.78 -6.06
CA ILE A 152 3.59 -0.85 -4.72
C ILE A 152 3.44 -2.26 -4.12
N ALA A 153 2.24 -2.82 -4.13
CA ALA A 153 1.94 -4.07 -3.44
C ALA A 153 2.69 -5.28 -4.04
N ARG A 154 2.72 -5.41 -5.37
CA ARG A 154 3.29 -6.58 -6.06
C ARG A 154 4.79 -6.79 -5.78
N PRO A 155 5.67 -5.77 -5.90
CA PRO A 155 7.07 -5.93 -5.52
C PRO A 155 7.26 -6.29 -4.05
N ALA A 156 6.50 -5.69 -3.13
CA ALA A 156 6.56 -6.01 -1.71
C ALA A 156 6.16 -7.46 -1.43
N MET A 157 5.06 -7.94 -2.03
CA MET A 157 4.63 -9.34 -1.93
C MET A 157 5.68 -10.30 -2.49
N LEU A 158 6.28 -9.97 -3.64
CA LEU A 158 7.35 -10.77 -4.24
C LEU A 158 8.52 -10.93 -3.27
N HIS A 159 8.96 -9.85 -2.63
CA HIS A 159 10.01 -9.90 -1.61
C HIS A 159 9.62 -10.76 -0.41
N LEU A 160 8.39 -10.62 0.09
CA LEU A 160 7.90 -11.44 1.20
C LEU A 160 7.89 -12.94 0.83
N TYR A 161 7.34 -13.30 -0.32
CA TYR A 161 7.32 -14.69 -0.79
C TYR A 161 8.73 -15.26 -0.97
N LYS A 162 9.66 -14.47 -1.54
CA LYS A 162 11.08 -14.86 -1.67
C LYS A 162 11.69 -15.17 -0.29
N HIS A 163 11.55 -14.26 0.67
CA HIS A 163 12.13 -14.44 2.00
C HIS A 163 11.49 -15.59 2.80
N MET A 164 10.23 -15.88 2.52
CA MET A 164 9.50 -17.02 3.09
C MET A 164 9.75 -18.34 2.33
N GLY A 165 10.51 -18.30 1.22
CA GLY A 165 10.85 -19.47 0.41
C GLY A 165 9.70 -19.96 -0.48
N ASP A 166 8.69 -19.13 -0.68
CA ASP A 166 7.58 -19.41 -1.60
C ASP A 166 7.92 -18.86 -2.99
N TYR A 167 8.87 -19.51 -3.64
CA TYR A 167 9.37 -19.08 -4.94
C TYR A 167 8.34 -19.21 -6.07
N GLU A 168 7.34 -20.07 -5.93
CA GLU A 168 6.31 -20.23 -6.95
C GLU A 168 5.39 -19.00 -6.98
N ASN A 169 4.92 -18.52 -5.85
CA ASN A 169 4.14 -17.29 -5.78
C ASN A 169 4.98 -16.05 -6.15
N ALA A 170 6.25 -16.01 -5.74
CA ALA A 170 7.16 -14.93 -6.15
C ALA A 170 7.33 -14.87 -7.68
N LYS A 171 7.53 -16.01 -8.36
CA LYS A 171 7.61 -16.12 -9.82
C LYS A 171 6.28 -15.77 -10.50
N ALA A 172 5.15 -16.18 -9.92
CA ALA A 172 3.84 -15.85 -10.46
C ALA A 172 3.65 -14.33 -10.54
N ILE A 173 3.95 -13.61 -9.45
CA ILE A 173 3.90 -12.14 -9.43
C ILE A 173 4.86 -11.54 -10.46
N ALA A 174 6.10 -12.04 -10.54
CA ALA A 174 7.07 -11.54 -11.50
C ALA A 174 6.60 -11.68 -12.95
N ASN A 175 5.95 -12.81 -13.28
CA ASN A 175 5.43 -13.07 -14.62
C ASN A 175 4.24 -12.17 -15.01
N GLU A 176 3.55 -11.59 -14.04
CA GLU A 176 2.46 -10.62 -14.29
C GLU A 176 2.98 -9.19 -14.56
N GLN A 177 4.27 -8.94 -14.31
CA GLN A 177 4.85 -7.62 -14.54
C GLN A 177 5.09 -7.40 -16.04
N PRO A 178 5.03 -6.13 -16.53
CA PRO A 178 5.34 -5.82 -17.90
C PRO A 178 6.80 -6.20 -18.23
N HIS A 179 7.02 -6.64 -19.46
CA HIS A 179 8.37 -6.85 -19.95
C HIS A 179 9.19 -5.55 -19.89
N LEU A 180 10.50 -5.66 -19.74
CA LEU A 180 11.41 -4.51 -19.71
C LEU A 180 11.18 -3.56 -20.91
N TYR A 181 10.94 -4.10 -22.12
CA TYR A 181 10.62 -3.30 -23.30
C TYR A 181 9.33 -2.49 -23.20
N SER A 182 8.43 -2.85 -22.32
CA SER A 182 7.16 -2.13 -22.07
C SER A 182 7.24 -1.26 -20.82
N SER A 183 8.39 -1.20 -20.14
CA SER A 183 8.55 -0.33 -18.98
C SER A 183 8.53 1.14 -19.39
N LYS A 184 8.10 2.00 -18.46
CA LYS A 184 8.06 3.45 -18.68
C LYS A 184 9.44 3.98 -19.08
N GLU A 185 10.48 3.49 -18.41
CA GLU A 185 11.87 3.91 -18.60
C GLU A 185 12.34 3.65 -20.03
N VAL A 186 12.05 2.45 -20.56
CA VAL A 186 12.39 2.10 -21.93
C VAL A 186 11.51 2.86 -22.94
N LEU A 187 10.21 2.98 -22.69
CA LEU A 187 9.32 3.69 -23.61
C LEU A 187 9.65 5.19 -23.71
N LEU A 188 10.15 5.81 -22.64
CA LEU A 188 10.59 7.21 -22.68
C LEU A 188 11.81 7.41 -23.62
N THR A 189 12.74 6.45 -23.72
CA THR A 189 13.85 6.56 -24.69
C THR A 189 13.34 6.53 -26.13
N TYR A 190 12.28 5.80 -26.43
CA TYR A 190 11.68 5.78 -27.79
C TYR A 190 10.75 6.94 -28.09
N ALA A 191 10.22 7.59 -27.04
CA ALA A 191 9.27 8.69 -27.18
C ALA A 191 9.96 10.06 -27.33
N THR A 192 11.27 10.13 -27.18
CA THR A 192 12.08 11.38 -27.17
C THR A 192 13.19 11.30 -28.21
N ALA A 193 13.92 12.42 -28.42
CA ALA A 193 15.02 12.51 -29.35
C ALA A 193 16.10 13.49 -28.83
N GLY A 194 17.35 13.31 -29.27
CA GLY A 194 18.43 14.21 -28.98
C GLY A 194 18.87 14.26 -27.52
N GLU A 195 18.96 15.43 -26.92
CA GLU A 195 19.41 15.57 -25.52
C GLU A 195 18.44 14.94 -24.51
N GLU A 196 17.16 14.98 -24.80
CA GLU A 196 16.13 14.38 -23.94
C GLU A 196 16.17 12.86 -24.00
N GLU A 197 16.38 12.27 -25.17
CA GLU A 197 16.61 10.83 -25.35
C GLU A 197 17.85 10.38 -24.58
N ALA A 198 18.98 11.06 -24.74
CA ALA A 198 20.22 10.76 -24.03
C ALA A 198 20.06 10.84 -22.50
N LYS A 199 19.23 11.75 -22.00
CA LYS A 199 18.90 11.84 -20.59
C LYS A 199 18.16 10.60 -20.10
N TYR A 200 17.11 10.15 -20.79
CA TYR A 200 16.33 8.96 -20.39
C TYR A 200 17.14 7.67 -20.56
N GLU A 201 18.02 7.57 -21.58
CA GLU A 201 18.96 6.46 -21.70
C GLU A 201 19.91 6.40 -20.48
N GLY A 202 20.42 7.54 -20.03
CA GLY A 202 21.28 7.63 -18.85
C GLY A 202 20.54 7.21 -17.57
N GLU A 203 19.30 7.67 -17.39
CA GLU A 203 18.45 7.29 -16.26
C GLU A 203 18.14 5.78 -16.25
N LEU A 204 17.83 5.20 -17.42
CA LEU A 204 17.60 3.76 -17.57
C LEU A 204 18.84 2.94 -17.19
N ILE A 205 20.03 3.33 -17.69
CA ILE A 205 21.30 2.66 -17.38
C ILE A 205 21.57 2.71 -15.87
N ILE A 206 21.41 3.87 -15.24
CA ILE A 206 21.60 4.03 -13.80
C ILE A 206 20.65 3.12 -13.02
N THR A 207 19.38 3.10 -13.40
CA THR A 207 18.35 2.25 -12.77
C THR A 207 18.73 0.76 -12.89
N LEU A 208 19.15 0.30 -14.06
CA LEU A 208 19.59 -1.07 -14.29
C LEU A 208 20.83 -1.42 -13.45
N LEU A 209 21.83 -0.52 -13.38
CA LEU A 209 23.03 -0.73 -12.58
C LEU A 209 22.71 -0.81 -11.08
N HIS A 210 21.83 0.05 -10.58
CA HIS A 210 21.38 -0.02 -9.18
C HIS A 210 20.65 -1.33 -8.88
N THR A 211 19.81 -1.78 -9.78
CA THR A 211 19.08 -3.06 -9.63
C THR A 211 20.02 -4.25 -9.60
N LEU A 212 21.06 -4.25 -10.43
CA LEU A 212 22.06 -5.32 -10.50
C LEU A 212 23.01 -5.33 -9.29
N ASN A 213 23.34 -4.16 -8.74
CA ASN A 213 24.24 -4.04 -7.59
C ASN A 213 23.53 -4.28 -6.24
N GLY A 214 22.21 -4.19 -6.20
CA GLY A 214 21.41 -4.45 -5.00
C GLY A 214 20.89 -5.89 -4.89
N ALA A 215 21.22 -6.74 -5.86
CA ALA A 215 20.93 -8.17 -5.88
C ALA A 215 22.16 -8.97 -5.45
#